data_594c34137086a59c0a678300f6d40063
#
_entry.id   594c34137086a59c0a678300f6d40063
#
_cell.length_a   1.000
_cell.length_b   1.000
_cell.length_c   1.000
_cell.angle_alpha   90.00
_cell.angle_beta   90.00
_cell.angle_gamma   90.00
#
_symmetry.space_group_name_H-M   'P 1'
#
loop_
_entity.id
_entity.type
_entity.pdbx_description
1 polymer ?
#
loop_
_entity_poly.entity_id
_entity_poly.type
_entity_poly.pdbx_seq_one_letter_code
_entity_poly.pdbx_strand_id
1 'polypeptide(L)'
;MNVAILIDGSFFWMKHLEARLGQPPSADSVKTACELIMQDKEFESDRFFRAYYYDSPPYGGKAVHPISQREIEFSATEQYRIKNDYLDQLWRMPRMALRLGSLAMQGWKLNKKNMRVIMESLSHNRPLQPQDVSINLVQKEVDMLMGLDIAWIAASRMVEKIVLLTGDADMIPAMNFAREHGMLVFVAKFGYYLSDKLRDNSDGVVEFNLPAPERPYAPSARIVSMPAPAAPEQPAPVESAEGLGEELTEDAPEMPGDPIY
;
A
#
# COMPACT_ATOMS: atom_id res chain seq x y z
N MET A 1 -12.20 31.23 -4.26
CA MET A 1 -12.56 29.99 -4.97
C MET A 1 -12.75 28.85 -3.95
N ASN A 2 -13.44 27.79 -4.32
CA ASN A 2 -13.52 26.58 -3.47
C ASN A 2 -12.42 25.60 -3.86
N VAL A 3 -11.81 24.96 -2.87
CA VAL A 3 -10.72 23.99 -3.06
C VAL A 3 -11.12 22.64 -2.50
N ALA A 4 -10.98 21.57 -3.30
CA ALA A 4 -11.04 20.20 -2.83
C ALA A 4 -9.63 19.60 -2.79
N ILE A 5 -9.36 18.78 -1.77
CA ILE A 5 -8.09 18.07 -1.62
C ILE A 5 -8.37 16.57 -1.77
N LEU A 6 -7.67 15.93 -2.72
CA LEU A 6 -7.81 14.51 -3.03
C LEU A 6 -6.53 13.79 -2.60
N ILE A 7 -6.64 12.83 -1.71
CA ILE A 7 -5.51 12.20 -1.02
C ILE A 7 -5.48 10.71 -1.34
N ASP A 8 -4.44 10.26 -2.02
CA ASP A 8 -4.10 8.84 -2.12
C ASP A 8 -3.65 8.34 -0.75
N GLY A 9 -4.49 7.52 -0.12
CA GLY A 9 -4.30 7.07 1.24
C GLY A 9 -3.09 6.16 1.41
N SER A 10 -2.83 5.27 0.46
CA SER A 10 -1.67 4.38 0.49
C SER A 10 -0.38 5.18 0.35
N PHE A 11 -0.35 6.13 -0.55
CA PHE A 11 0.77 7.03 -0.74
C PHE A 11 1.00 7.92 0.49
N PHE A 12 -0.06 8.54 1.03
CA PHE A 12 0.03 9.34 2.25
C PHE A 12 0.55 8.52 3.44
N TRP A 13 0.01 7.31 3.63
CA TRP A 13 0.46 6.41 4.70
C TRP A 13 1.94 6.09 4.60
N MET A 14 2.40 5.71 3.40
CA MET A 14 3.80 5.37 3.15
C MET A 14 4.72 6.57 3.41
N LYS A 15 4.39 7.73 2.88
CA LYS A 15 5.19 8.96 3.02
C LYS A 15 5.17 9.49 4.45
N HIS A 16 4.06 9.34 5.16
CA HIS A 16 3.98 9.67 6.58
C HIS A 16 4.91 8.79 7.41
N LEU A 17 4.93 7.47 7.18
CA LEU A 17 5.87 6.56 7.86
C LEU A 17 7.33 6.95 7.61
N GLU A 18 7.67 7.30 6.37
CA GLU A 18 9.03 7.75 6.01
C GLU A 18 9.39 9.06 6.74
N ALA A 19 8.51 10.05 6.71
CA ALA A 19 8.75 11.37 7.32
C ALA A 19 8.70 11.35 8.86
N ARG A 20 8.01 10.37 9.46
CA ARG A 20 7.73 10.29 10.90
C ARG A 20 8.37 9.09 11.58
N LEU A 21 9.51 8.62 11.07
CA LEU A 21 10.31 7.55 11.66
C LEU A 21 9.51 6.28 12.00
N GLY A 22 8.61 5.89 11.12
CA GLY A 22 7.78 4.69 11.26
C GLY A 22 6.47 4.87 12.04
N GLN A 23 6.13 6.09 12.46
CA GLN A 23 4.85 6.36 13.10
C GLN A 23 3.70 6.31 12.09
N PRO A 24 2.66 5.48 12.30
CA PRO A 24 1.47 5.48 11.46
C PRO A 24 0.76 6.84 11.47
N PRO A 25 0.10 7.25 10.38
CA PRO A 25 -0.72 8.45 10.38
C PRO A 25 -1.94 8.29 11.30
N SER A 26 -2.42 9.41 11.80
CA SER A 26 -3.71 9.55 12.48
C SER A 26 -4.65 10.41 11.64
N ALA A 27 -5.93 10.42 11.99
CA ALA A 27 -6.88 11.34 11.36
C ALA A 27 -6.45 12.81 11.52
N ASP A 28 -5.85 13.16 12.66
CA ASP A 28 -5.29 14.50 12.90
C ASP A 28 -4.10 14.80 11.97
N SER A 29 -3.29 13.80 11.61
CA SER A 29 -2.22 13.99 10.62
C SER A 29 -2.76 14.39 9.26
N VAL A 30 -3.88 13.80 8.84
CA VAL A 30 -4.56 14.14 7.57
C VAL A 30 -5.17 15.53 7.65
N LYS A 31 -5.83 15.85 8.77
CA LYS A 31 -6.37 17.19 9.02
C LYS A 31 -5.29 18.25 8.94
N THR A 32 -4.18 18.03 9.64
CA THR A 32 -3.01 18.93 9.64
C THR A 32 -2.44 19.10 8.23
N ALA A 33 -2.34 18.01 7.44
CA ALA A 33 -1.90 18.10 6.06
C ALA A 33 -2.83 19.00 5.21
N CYS A 34 -4.15 18.83 5.35
CA CYS A 34 -5.12 19.68 4.66
C CYS A 34 -5.01 21.15 5.09
N GLU A 35 -4.83 21.42 6.38
CA GLU A 35 -4.66 22.77 6.92
C GLU A 35 -3.38 23.43 6.39
N LEU A 36 -2.27 22.70 6.35
CA LEU A 36 -0.99 23.19 5.83
C LEU A 36 -1.05 23.47 4.31
N ILE A 37 -1.72 22.60 3.56
CA ILE A 37 -1.94 22.83 2.12
C ILE A 37 -2.73 24.13 1.92
N MET A 38 -3.79 24.34 2.68
CA MET A 38 -4.62 25.55 2.56
C MET A 38 -3.95 26.84 3.05
N GLN A 39 -2.83 26.74 3.79
CA GLN A 39 -2.00 27.89 4.19
C GLN A 39 -1.01 28.34 3.11
N ASP A 40 -0.88 27.59 2.02
CA ASP A 40 -0.06 28.02 0.90
C ASP A 40 -0.62 29.31 0.27
N LYS A 41 0.27 30.19 -0.19
CA LYS A 41 -0.07 31.46 -0.84
C LYS A 41 -1.04 31.32 -2.03
N GLU A 42 -1.01 30.18 -2.71
CA GLU A 42 -1.91 29.88 -3.82
C GLU A 42 -3.38 29.78 -3.39
N PHE A 43 -3.66 29.60 -2.08
CA PHE A 43 -5.00 29.40 -1.53
C PHE A 43 -5.38 30.44 -0.45
N GLU A 44 -4.59 31.50 -0.25
CA GLU A 44 -4.76 32.49 0.82
C GLU A 44 -6.19 33.10 0.87
N SER A 45 -6.81 33.29 -0.30
CA SER A 45 -8.18 33.82 -0.41
C SER A 45 -9.23 32.75 -0.70
N ASP A 46 -8.84 31.48 -0.71
CA ASP A 46 -9.69 30.38 -1.09
C ASP A 46 -10.38 29.72 0.11
N ARG A 47 -11.45 29.01 -0.17
CA ARG A 47 -12.24 28.30 0.84
C ARG A 47 -12.05 26.79 0.71
N PHE A 48 -11.62 26.14 1.77
CA PHE A 48 -11.62 24.69 1.85
C PHE A 48 -13.05 24.15 1.74
N PHE A 49 -13.31 23.37 0.70
CA PHE A 49 -14.60 22.72 0.45
C PHE A 49 -14.66 21.38 1.16
N ARG A 50 -13.79 20.42 0.76
CA ARG A 50 -13.79 19.04 1.26
C ARG A 50 -12.46 18.34 0.95
N ALA A 51 -12.06 17.40 1.80
CA ALA A 51 -11.05 16.40 1.47
C ALA A 51 -11.70 15.09 1.05
N TYR A 52 -11.12 14.43 0.07
CA TYR A 52 -11.44 13.08 -0.38
C TYR A 52 -10.25 12.20 -0.05
N TYR A 53 -10.47 11.11 0.65
CA TYR A 53 -9.41 10.18 1.04
C TYR A 53 -9.69 8.81 0.42
N TYR A 54 -8.77 8.34 -0.41
CA TYR A 54 -8.91 7.11 -1.20
C TYR A 54 -8.02 6.03 -0.63
N ASP A 55 -8.60 4.90 -0.22
CA ASP A 55 -7.85 3.80 0.39
C ASP A 55 -8.62 2.48 0.22
N SER A 56 -8.14 1.42 0.85
CA SER A 56 -8.86 0.16 1.01
C SER A 56 -8.90 -0.25 2.48
N PRO A 57 -9.97 -0.94 2.91
CA PRO A 57 -10.00 -1.53 4.24
C PRO A 57 -8.88 -2.56 4.38
N PRO A 58 -8.36 -2.79 5.59
CA PRO A 58 -7.35 -3.80 5.81
C PRO A 58 -7.89 -5.21 5.51
N TYR A 59 -7.05 -6.10 5.00
CA TYR A 59 -7.43 -7.48 4.74
C TYR A 59 -7.66 -8.23 6.07
N GLY A 60 -8.89 -8.70 6.29
CA GLY A 60 -9.29 -9.41 7.51
C GLY A 60 -9.44 -10.93 7.36
N GLY A 61 -9.07 -11.50 6.21
CA GLY A 61 -9.20 -12.94 5.96
C GLY A 61 -8.18 -13.79 6.71
N LYS A 62 -8.24 -15.11 6.46
CA LYS A 62 -7.27 -16.09 6.96
C LYS A 62 -6.39 -16.61 5.84
N ALA A 63 -5.14 -16.94 6.14
CA ALA A 63 -4.24 -17.60 5.20
C ALA A 63 -3.23 -18.47 5.93
N VAL A 64 -2.85 -19.59 5.30
CA VAL A 64 -1.79 -20.46 5.79
C VAL A 64 -0.46 -19.99 5.24
N HIS A 65 0.52 -19.76 6.11
CA HIS A 65 1.85 -19.32 5.72
C HIS A 65 2.60 -20.46 5.01
N PRO A 66 3.12 -20.29 3.78
CA PRO A 66 3.60 -21.39 2.95
C PRO A 66 4.82 -22.12 3.52
N ILE A 67 5.64 -21.47 4.33
CA ILE A 67 6.87 -22.05 4.89
C ILE A 67 6.61 -22.57 6.31
N SER A 68 5.99 -21.78 7.19
CA SER A 68 5.78 -22.17 8.58
C SER A 68 4.51 -23.00 8.79
N GLN A 69 3.65 -23.15 7.78
CA GLN A 69 2.36 -23.86 7.82
C GLN A 69 1.41 -23.35 8.92
N ARG A 70 1.67 -22.17 9.47
CA ARG A 70 0.80 -21.55 10.48
C ARG A 70 -0.34 -20.80 9.82
N GLU A 71 -1.54 -20.97 10.32
CA GLU A 71 -2.68 -20.13 9.98
C GLU A 71 -2.50 -18.74 10.60
N ILE A 72 -2.70 -17.70 9.79
CA ILE A 72 -2.69 -16.30 10.21
C ILE A 72 -4.10 -15.76 9.99
N GLU A 73 -4.73 -15.30 11.07
CA GLU A 73 -5.98 -14.56 11.03
C GLU A 73 -5.65 -13.06 11.03
N PHE A 74 -5.76 -12.42 9.86
CA PHE A 74 -5.34 -11.01 9.70
C PHE A 74 -6.20 -10.05 10.49
N SER A 75 -7.49 -10.34 10.67
CA SER A 75 -8.40 -9.53 11.50
C SER A 75 -7.99 -9.47 12.98
N ALA A 76 -7.24 -10.45 13.47
CA ALA A 76 -6.73 -10.46 14.84
C ALA A 76 -5.40 -9.71 15.01
N THR A 77 -4.81 -9.18 13.92
CA THR A 77 -3.52 -8.48 13.96
C THR A 77 -3.66 -7.05 14.46
N GLU A 78 -2.58 -6.54 15.08
CA GLU A 78 -2.51 -5.14 15.52
C GLU A 78 -2.57 -4.18 14.31
N GLN A 79 -1.94 -4.53 13.18
CA GLN A 79 -1.97 -3.75 11.96
C GLN A 79 -3.40 -3.59 11.41
N TYR A 80 -4.19 -4.66 11.44
CA TYR A 80 -5.60 -4.60 11.05
C TYR A 80 -6.35 -3.60 11.92
N ARG A 81 -6.20 -3.70 13.24
CA ARG A 81 -6.89 -2.82 14.18
C ARG A 81 -6.48 -1.36 13.99
N ILE A 82 -5.16 -1.08 13.92
CA ILE A 82 -4.66 0.29 13.72
C ILE A 82 -5.23 0.90 12.43
N LYS A 83 -5.20 0.14 11.32
CA LYS A 83 -5.71 0.63 10.03
C LYS A 83 -7.22 0.84 10.05
N ASN A 84 -7.97 -0.07 10.67
CA ASN A 84 -9.42 0.03 10.78
C ASN A 84 -9.83 1.22 11.64
N ASP A 85 -9.24 1.37 12.83
CA ASP A 85 -9.49 2.50 13.72
C ASP A 85 -9.16 3.85 13.05
N TYR A 86 -8.09 3.88 12.26
CA TYR A 86 -7.72 5.06 11.48
C TYR A 86 -8.78 5.43 10.43
N LEU A 87 -9.25 4.46 9.67
CA LEU A 87 -10.30 4.69 8.65
C LEU A 87 -11.63 5.11 9.30
N ASP A 88 -11.97 4.54 10.46
CA ASP A 88 -13.16 4.92 11.23
C ASP A 88 -13.08 6.37 11.75
N GLN A 89 -11.90 6.81 12.17
CA GLN A 89 -11.68 8.20 12.56
C GLN A 89 -11.82 9.15 11.36
N LEU A 90 -11.26 8.79 10.20
CA LEU A 90 -11.43 9.57 8.97
C LEU A 90 -12.89 9.67 8.53
N TRP A 91 -13.63 8.56 8.62
CA TRP A 91 -15.07 8.54 8.29
C TRP A 91 -15.88 9.54 9.11
N ARG A 92 -15.51 9.74 10.38
CA ARG A 92 -16.19 10.67 11.30
C ARG A 92 -15.70 12.11 11.20
N MET A 93 -14.66 12.35 10.42
CA MET A 93 -14.07 13.69 10.30
C MET A 93 -14.98 14.62 9.48
N PRO A 94 -15.28 15.84 9.97
CA PRO A 94 -16.04 16.82 9.20
C PRO A 94 -15.36 17.18 7.88
N ARG A 95 -16.15 17.30 6.83
CA ARG A 95 -15.68 17.62 5.45
C ARG A 95 -14.68 16.60 4.89
N MET A 96 -14.70 15.37 5.38
CA MET A 96 -13.98 14.23 4.82
C MET A 96 -14.95 13.34 4.04
N ALA A 97 -14.58 12.97 2.83
CA ALA A 97 -15.25 11.95 2.05
C ALA A 97 -14.31 10.76 1.89
N LEU A 98 -14.55 9.70 2.66
CA LEU A 98 -13.79 8.47 2.54
C LEU A 98 -14.28 7.66 1.33
N ARG A 99 -13.37 7.24 0.48
CA ARG A 99 -13.60 6.43 -0.73
C ARG A 99 -12.80 5.14 -0.60
N LEU A 100 -13.48 4.04 -0.40
CA LEU A 100 -12.83 2.75 -0.18
C LEU A 100 -13.01 1.86 -1.41
N GLY A 101 -11.89 1.44 -1.97
CA GLY A 101 -11.82 0.31 -2.87
C GLY A 101 -11.78 -1.00 -2.10
N SER A 102 -11.22 -2.04 -2.71
CA SER A 102 -11.09 -3.36 -2.13
C SER A 102 -9.61 -3.79 -2.02
N LEU A 103 -9.33 -4.70 -1.08
CA LEU A 103 -8.02 -5.31 -0.90
C LEU A 103 -8.14 -6.82 -1.11
N ALA A 104 -7.52 -7.33 -2.18
CA ALA A 104 -7.56 -8.74 -2.54
C ALA A 104 -6.24 -9.44 -2.21
N MET A 105 -6.33 -10.62 -1.59
CA MET A 105 -5.18 -11.50 -1.42
C MET A 105 -4.91 -12.27 -2.72
N GLN A 106 -3.68 -12.15 -3.23
CA GLN A 106 -3.19 -12.89 -4.41
C GLN A 106 -2.08 -13.87 -4.02
N GLY A 107 -2.23 -14.56 -2.89
CA GLY A 107 -1.27 -15.53 -2.40
C GLY A 107 -0.07 -14.88 -1.70
N TRP A 108 1.12 -15.44 -1.92
CA TRP A 108 2.36 -15.06 -1.25
C TRP A 108 3.42 -14.64 -2.27
N LYS A 109 4.31 -13.77 -1.87
CA LYS A 109 5.43 -13.30 -2.69
C LYS A 109 6.71 -13.22 -1.87
N LEU A 110 7.85 -13.29 -2.54
CA LEU A 110 9.16 -13.05 -1.91
C LEU A 110 9.23 -11.61 -1.39
N ASN A 111 9.78 -11.47 -0.21
CA ASN A 111 9.93 -10.16 0.43
C ASN A 111 11.00 -9.34 -0.31
N LYS A 112 10.60 -8.27 -0.98
CA LYS A 112 11.51 -7.40 -1.74
C LYS A 112 12.64 -6.81 -0.89
N LYS A 113 12.39 -6.54 0.39
CA LYS A 113 13.42 -6.00 1.31
C LYS A 113 14.55 -7.00 1.57
N ASN A 114 14.23 -8.29 1.52
CA ASN A 114 15.19 -9.37 1.74
C ASN A 114 15.69 -9.99 0.43
N MET A 115 15.29 -9.47 -0.74
CA MET A 115 15.56 -10.10 -2.03
C MET A 115 17.05 -10.38 -2.25
N ARG A 116 17.93 -9.43 -1.90
CA ARG A 116 19.37 -9.61 -2.02
C ARG A 116 19.85 -10.78 -1.13
N VAL A 117 19.44 -10.79 0.12
CA VAL A 117 19.79 -11.85 1.07
C VAL A 117 19.22 -13.21 0.63
N ILE A 118 18.00 -13.21 0.08
CA ILE A 118 17.37 -14.41 -0.47
C ILE A 118 18.19 -14.95 -1.64
N MET A 119 18.56 -14.10 -2.61
CA MET A 119 19.34 -14.50 -3.77
C MET A 119 20.74 -15.01 -3.41
N GLU A 120 21.46 -14.29 -2.52
CA GLU A 120 22.75 -14.74 -1.99
C GLU A 120 22.61 -16.07 -1.23
N SER A 121 21.53 -16.28 -0.49
CA SER A 121 21.29 -17.49 0.28
C SER A 121 20.95 -18.68 -0.59
N LEU A 122 20.17 -18.50 -1.65
CA LEU A 122 19.82 -19.56 -2.61
C LEU A 122 21.07 -20.12 -3.32
N SER A 123 22.07 -19.27 -3.61
CA SER A 123 23.35 -19.72 -4.18
C SER A 123 24.15 -20.62 -3.23
N HIS A 124 23.85 -20.60 -1.94
CA HIS A 124 24.48 -21.45 -0.91
C HIS A 124 23.52 -22.54 -0.37
N ASN A 125 22.48 -22.92 -1.13
CA ASN A 125 21.48 -23.92 -0.76
C ASN A 125 20.78 -23.68 0.60
N ARG A 126 20.66 -22.43 1.05
CA ARG A 126 19.85 -22.11 2.25
C ARG A 126 18.37 -22.22 1.92
N PRO A 127 17.56 -22.99 2.66
CA PRO A 127 16.13 -23.02 2.46
C PRO A 127 15.51 -21.67 2.81
N LEU A 128 14.40 -21.32 2.12
CA LEU A 128 13.62 -20.14 2.43
C LEU A 128 13.12 -20.16 3.87
N GLN A 129 13.21 -19.01 4.53
CA GLN A 129 12.75 -18.82 5.89
C GLN A 129 11.38 -18.11 5.90
N PRO A 130 10.58 -18.22 6.97
CA PRO A 130 9.27 -17.56 7.04
C PRO A 130 9.30 -16.05 6.74
N GLN A 131 10.34 -15.33 7.15
CA GLN A 131 10.51 -13.90 6.89
C GLN A 131 10.85 -13.54 5.44
N ASP A 132 11.23 -14.53 4.62
CA ASP A 132 11.59 -14.31 3.22
C ASP A 132 10.35 -14.19 2.32
N VAL A 133 9.18 -14.54 2.82
CA VAL A 133 7.91 -14.39 2.12
C VAL A 133 6.98 -13.42 2.85
N SER A 134 6.16 -12.75 2.08
CA SER A 134 5.13 -11.85 2.58
C SER A 134 3.83 -12.08 1.82
N ILE A 135 2.71 -11.77 2.47
CA ILE A 135 1.41 -11.81 1.80
C ILE A 135 1.40 -10.85 0.61
N ASN A 136 0.83 -11.30 -0.50
CA ASN A 136 0.62 -10.47 -1.68
C ASN A 136 -0.80 -9.91 -1.64
N LEU A 137 -0.94 -8.71 -1.09
CA LEU A 137 -2.18 -7.94 -1.10
C LEU A 137 -2.14 -6.96 -2.27
N VAL A 138 -3.20 -6.93 -3.06
CA VAL A 138 -3.36 -6.01 -4.18
C VAL A 138 -4.58 -5.16 -3.92
N GLN A 139 -4.36 -3.86 -3.91
CA GLN A 139 -5.41 -2.86 -3.84
C GLN A 139 -6.07 -2.75 -5.21
N LYS A 140 -7.39 -2.69 -5.23
CA LYS A 140 -8.19 -2.57 -6.45
C LYS A 140 -9.16 -1.40 -6.33
N GLU A 141 -9.51 -0.82 -7.46
CA GLU A 141 -10.54 0.20 -7.63
C GLU A 141 -10.15 1.60 -7.12
N VAL A 142 -9.14 1.76 -6.28
CA VAL A 142 -8.83 3.04 -5.60
C VAL A 142 -8.44 4.13 -6.59
N ASP A 143 -7.54 3.83 -7.53
CA ASP A 143 -7.10 4.77 -8.56
C ASP A 143 -8.25 5.15 -9.50
N MET A 144 -9.10 4.16 -9.82
CA MET A 144 -10.30 4.40 -10.63
C MET A 144 -11.29 5.31 -9.91
N LEU A 145 -11.52 5.10 -8.59
CA LEU A 145 -12.40 5.97 -7.79
C LEU A 145 -11.88 7.41 -7.76
N MET A 146 -10.56 7.57 -7.57
CA MET A 146 -9.94 8.89 -7.56
C MET A 146 -10.06 9.57 -8.93
N GLY A 147 -9.77 8.87 -10.03
CA GLY A 147 -9.91 9.39 -11.38
C GLY A 147 -11.35 9.77 -11.73
N LEU A 148 -12.33 8.96 -11.35
CA LEU A 148 -13.77 9.23 -11.55
C LEU A 148 -14.23 10.44 -10.73
N ASP A 149 -13.81 10.57 -9.46
CA ASP A 149 -14.16 11.73 -8.64
C ASP A 149 -13.55 13.01 -9.21
N ILE A 150 -12.28 12.99 -9.69
CA ILE A 150 -11.66 14.14 -10.38
C ILE A 150 -12.52 14.55 -11.59
N ALA A 151 -12.86 13.61 -12.44
CA ALA A 151 -13.68 13.88 -13.63
C ALA A 151 -15.08 14.39 -13.26
N TRP A 152 -15.71 13.80 -12.26
CA TRP A 152 -17.04 14.23 -11.79
C TRP A 152 -17.01 15.64 -11.18
N ILE A 153 -16.04 15.94 -10.34
CA ILE A 153 -15.85 17.25 -9.70
C ILE A 153 -15.67 18.32 -10.78
N ALA A 154 -14.85 18.04 -11.81
CA ALA A 154 -14.60 18.94 -12.92
C ALA A 154 -15.86 19.17 -13.78
N ALA A 155 -16.48 18.09 -14.23
CA ALA A 155 -17.68 18.17 -15.08
C ALA A 155 -18.86 18.85 -14.36
N SER A 156 -19.00 18.63 -13.05
CA SER A 156 -20.08 19.22 -12.22
C SER A 156 -19.73 20.64 -11.72
N ARG A 157 -18.52 21.14 -11.96
CA ARG A 157 -18.02 22.44 -11.48
C ARG A 157 -18.25 22.66 -9.98
N MET A 158 -18.00 21.60 -9.18
CA MET A 158 -18.22 21.63 -7.73
C MET A 158 -17.25 22.54 -7.01
N VAL A 159 -16.04 22.64 -7.52
CA VAL A 159 -14.98 23.53 -7.02
C VAL A 159 -14.18 24.08 -8.20
N GLU A 160 -13.42 25.14 -7.97
CA GLU A 160 -12.59 25.76 -9.00
C GLU A 160 -11.13 25.26 -8.96
N LYS A 161 -10.72 24.72 -7.82
CA LYS A 161 -9.35 24.20 -7.63
C LYS A 161 -9.40 22.80 -7.00
N ILE A 162 -8.54 21.92 -7.48
CA ILE A 162 -8.25 20.65 -6.78
C ILE A 162 -6.78 20.57 -6.44
N VAL A 163 -6.48 19.92 -5.32
CA VAL A 163 -5.12 19.61 -4.89
C VAL A 163 -4.99 18.11 -4.76
N LEU A 164 -4.07 17.49 -5.49
CA LEU A 164 -3.82 16.07 -5.46
C LEU A 164 -2.61 15.77 -4.58
N LEU A 165 -2.77 14.89 -3.62
CA LEU A 165 -1.68 14.35 -2.80
C LEU A 165 -1.48 12.89 -3.19
N THR A 166 -0.71 12.69 -4.25
CA THR A 166 -0.37 11.39 -4.83
C THR A 166 1.01 11.44 -5.47
N GLY A 167 1.65 10.30 -5.61
CA GLY A 167 2.88 10.13 -6.40
C GLY A 167 2.65 9.41 -7.72
N ASP A 168 1.40 9.05 -8.02
CA ASP A 168 1.07 8.21 -9.16
C ASP A 168 0.81 9.05 -10.42
N ALA A 169 1.65 8.82 -11.44
CA ALA A 169 1.52 9.46 -12.75
C ALA A 169 0.31 8.95 -13.56
N ASP A 170 -0.31 7.84 -13.17
CA ASP A 170 -1.51 7.33 -13.84
C ASP A 170 -2.73 8.24 -13.59
N MET A 171 -2.62 9.21 -12.68
CA MET A 171 -3.62 10.27 -12.49
C MET A 171 -3.58 11.38 -13.55
N ILE A 172 -2.52 11.49 -14.37
CA ILE A 172 -2.35 12.55 -15.37
C ILE A 172 -3.54 12.66 -16.34
N PRO A 173 -4.12 11.58 -16.89
CA PRO A 173 -5.29 11.70 -17.74
C PRO A 173 -6.48 12.40 -17.06
N ALA A 174 -6.73 12.10 -15.78
CA ALA A 174 -7.80 12.74 -15.01
C ALA A 174 -7.47 14.21 -14.69
N MET A 175 -6.20 14.52 -14.41
CA MET A 175 -5.72 15.90 -14.22
C MET A 175 -5.94 16.74 -15.49
N ASN A 176 -5.56 16.22 -16.65
CA ASN A 176 -5.75 16.92 -17.93
C ASN A 176 -7.23 17.12 -18.23
N PHE A 177 -8.07 16.11 -18.02
CA PHE A 177 -9.52 16.27 -18.14
C PHE A 177 -10.06 17.42 -17.27
N ALA A 178 -9.63 17.51 -16.02
CA ALA A 178 -10.04 18.58 -15.12
C ALA A 178 -9.60 19.96 -15.61
N ARG A 179 -8.36 20.08 -16.07
CA ARG A 179 -7.81 21.34 -16.63
C ARG A 179 -8.54 21.76 -17.90
N GLU A 180 -8.85 20.83 -18.81
CA GLU A 180 -9.64 21.10 -20.02
C GLU A 180 -11.06 21.61 -19.71
N HIS A 181 -11.60 21.25 -18.52
CA HIS A 181 -12.89 21.75 -18.03
C HIS A 181 -12.77 23.06 -17.24
N GLY A 182 -11.59 23.70 -17.26
CA GLY A 182 -11.36 25.01 -16.65
C GLY A 182 -11.08 25.00 -15.15
N MET A 183 -10.71 23.82 -14.61
CA MET A 183 -10.31 23.65 -13.21
C MET A 183 -8.80 23.83 -13.06
N LEU A 184 -8.35 24.48 -12.00
CA LEU A 184 -6.93 24.51 -11.65
C LEU A 184 -6.56 23.27 -10.84
N VAL A 185 -5.49 22.59 -11.26
CA VAL A 185 -5.01 21.34 -10.68
C VAL A 185 -3.64 21.52 -10.06
N PHE A 186 -3.54 21.40 -8.76
CA PHE A 186 -2.29 21.47 -8.01
C PHE A 186 -1.86 20.09 -7.53
N VAL A 187 -0.55 19.90 -7.33
CA VAL A 187 -0.02 18.68 -6.68
C VAL A 187 0.65 19.08 -5.38
N ALA A 188 0.26 18.42 -4.28
CA ALA A 188 0.86 18.63 -2.97
C ALA A 188 1.95 17.60 -2.68
N LYS A 189 3.07 18.04 -2.07
CA LYS A 189 4.17 17.15 -1.65
C LYS A 189 4.66 17.50 -0.25
N PHE A 190 5.17 16.51 0.47
CA PHE A 190 5.86 16.70 1.75
C PHE A 190 7.03 15.71 1.87
N GLY A 191 8.25 16.26 1.93
CA GLY A 191 9.46 15.47 2.19
C GLY A 191 9.84 14.42 1.13
N TYR A 192 9.31 14.50 -0.10
CA TYR A 192 9.65 13.57 -1.19
C TYR A 192 9.86 14.29 -2.52
N TYR A 193 10.53 13.60 -3.44
CA TYR A 193 10.71 14.07 -4.82
C TYR A 193 9.41 13.85 -5.62
N LEU A 194 8.90 14.90 -6.21
CA LEU A 194 7.77 14.85 -7.14
C LEU A 194 8.30 14.59 -8.55
N SER A 195 7.72 13.63 -9.26
CA SER A 195 8.11 13.35 -10.64
C SER A 195 7.84 14.55 -11.57
N ASP A 196 8.74 14.77 -12.54
CA ASP A 196 8.58 15.85 -13.52
C ASP A 196 7.27 15.69 -14.31
N LYS A 197 6.85 14.45 -14.57
CA LYS A 197 5.57 14.16 -15.24
C LYS A 197 4.37 14.75 -14.50
N LEU A 198 4.29 14.59 -13.18
CA LEU A 198 3.19 15.17 -12.39
C LEU A 198 3.30 16.68 -12.32
N ARG A 199 4.51 17.21 -12.17
CA ARG A 199 4.76 18.66 -12.15
C ARG A 199 4.32 19.32 -13.45
N ASP A 200 4.74 18.79 -14.59
CA ASP A 200 4.47 19.37 -15.92
C ASP A 200 2.99 19.33 -16.32
N ASN A 201 2.22 18.42 -15.69
CA ASN A 201 0.78 18.30 -15.93
C ASN A 201 -0.07 18.94 -14.82
N SER A 202 0.53 19.73 -13.93
CA SER A 202 -0.17 20.52 -12.90
C SER A 202 -0.07 22.01 -13.18
N ASP A 203 -0.96 22.81 -12.60
CA ASP A 203 -0.93 24.27 -12.64
C ASP A 203 -0.03 24.84 -11.55
N GLY A 204 0.39 24.03 -10.58
CA GLY A 204 1.33 24.39 -9.53
C GLY A 204 1.62 23.26 -8.56
N VAL A 205 2.67 23.44 -7.77
CA VAL A 205 3.09 22.49 -6.73
C VAL A 205 3.06 23.18 -5.38
N VAL A 206 2.39 22.55 -4.42
CA VAL A 206 2.30 22.99 -3.03
C VAL A 206 3.24 22.13 -2.19
N GLU A 207 4.18 22.76 -1.50
CA GLU A 207 5.08 22.06 -0.61
C GLU A 207 4.77 22.37 0.84
N PHE A 208 4.57 21.35 1.65
CA PHE A 208 4.35 21.48 3.08
C PHE A 208 5.18 20.49 3.87
N ASN A 209 5.36 20.75 5.15
CA ASN A 209 6.07 19.85 6.07
C ASN A 209 5.19 19.54 7.26
N LEU A 210 4.99 18.25 7.51
CA LEU A 210 4.31 17.83 8.74
C LEU A 210 5.18 18.15 9.96
N PRO A 211 4.61 18.63 11.08
CA PRO A 211 5.36 18.91 12.31
C PRO A 211 6.15 17.70 12.76
N ALA A 212 7.37 17.88 13.25
CA ALA A 212 8.19 16.78 13.75
C ALA A 212 7.45 16.02 14.88
N PRO A 213 7.60 14.67 14.99
CA PRO A 213 7.02 13.93 16.09
C PRO A 213 7.65 14.38 17.42
N GLU A 214 6.84 14.61 18.44
CA GLU A 214 7.32 14.99 19.78
C GLU A 214 8.19 13.89 20.41
N ARG A 215 7.98 12.64 20.02
CA ARG A 215 8.77 11.47 20.46
C ARG A 215 8.93 10.48 19.30
N PRO A 216 10.06 9.77 19.24
CA PRO A 216 10.21 8.65 18.30
C PRO A 216 9.09 7.63 18.54
N TYR A 217 8.50 7.12 17.48
CA TYR A 217 7.54 6.03 17.58
C TYR A 217 8.26 4.77 18.08
N ALA A 218 7.95 4.34 19.30
CA ALA A 218 8.34 3.02 19.78
C ALA A 218 7.14 2.09 19.48
N PRO A 219 7.24 1.19 18.49
CA PRO A 219 6.24 0.16 18.30
C PRO A 219 6.09 -0.60 19.61
N SER A 220 4.85 -0.81 20.07
CA SER A 220 4.64 -1.67 21.24
C SER A 220 5.37 -2.99 20.98
N ALA A 221 6.14 -3.50 21.96
CA ALA A 221 7.00 -4.68 21.83
C ALA A 221 6.27 -5.99 21.42
N ARG A 222 5.00 -5.89 21.07
CA ARG A 222 4.12 -6.90 20.50
C ARG A 222 3.99 -6.85 18.97
N ILE A 223 4.74 -5.98 18.28
CA ILE A 223 4.94 -6.18 16.83
C ILE A 223 5.87 -7.38 16.71
N VAL A 224 5.24 -8.48 16.67
CA VAL A 224 5.74 -9.83 16.69
C VAL A 224 7.01 -9.95 15.85
N SER A 225 8.17 -9.94 16.53
CA SER A 225 9.16 -10.94 16.23
C SER A 225 8.42 -12.29 16.40
N MET A 226 8.07 -12.95 15.31
CA MET A 226 7.56 -14.33 15.41
C MET A 226 8.51 -15.09 16.31
N PRO A 227 8.02 -15.79 17.38
CA PRO A 227 8.91 -16.58 18.20
C PRO A 227 9.68 -17.53 17.29
N ALA A 228 10.99 -17.61 17.50
CA ALA A 228 11.84 -18.53 16.77
C ALA A 228 11.16 -19.92 16.77
N PRO A 229 11.13 -20.63 15.64
CA PRO A 229 10.56 -21.97 15.60
C PRO A 229 11.30 -22.81 16.64
N ALA A 230 10.56 -23.54 17.47
CA ALA A 230 11.14 -24.61 18.28
C ALA A 230 11.95 -25.50 17.32
N ALA A 231 13.19 -25.83 17.72
CA ALA A 231 14.03 -26.69 16.92
C ALA A 231 13.25 -27.97 16.55
N PRO A 232 13.33 -28.42 15.30
CA PRO A 232 12.67 -29.67 14.92
C PRO A 232 13.23 -30.80 15.81
N GLU A 233 12.34 -31.54 16.44
CA GLU A 233 12.71 -32.81 17.06
C GLU A 233 13.40 -33.66 16.00
N GLN A 234 14.59 -34.13 16.31
CA GLN A 234 15.35 -35.00 15.44
C GLN A 234 14.53 -36.25 15.20
N PRO A 235 14.28 -36.69 13.96
CA PRO A 235 13.66 -37.95 13.70
C PRO A 235 14.54 -39.08 14.30
N ALA A 236 13.90 -40.01 14.99
CA ALA A 236 14.56 -41.20 15.50
C ALA A 236 15.34 -41.92 14.39
N PRO A 237 16.49 -42.53 14.69
CA PRO A 237 17.29 -43.20 13.68
C PRO A 237 16.48 -44.35 13.05
N VAL A 238 16.38 -44.30 11.73
CA VAL A 238 15.75 -45.36 10.93
C VAL A 238 16.75 -46.52 10.87
N GLU A 239 16.39 -47.66 11.44
CA GLU A 239 17.13 -48.91 11.27
C GLU A 239 17.15 -49.26 9.79
N SER A 240 18.37 -49.52 9.29
CA SER A 240 18.65 -49.98 7.95
C SER A 240 18.04 -51.36 7.70
N ALA A 241 17.04 -51.42 6.82
CA ALA A 241 16.65 -52.69 6.22
C ALA A 241 17.40 -52.84 4.89
N GLU A 242 18.35 -53.73 4.88
CA GLU A 242 18.98 -54.25 3.67
C GLU A 242 18.03 -55.16 2.89
N GLY A 243 18.05 -55.07 1.59
CA GLY A 243 17.73 -56.13 0.67
C GLY A 243 16.34 -56.07 0.03
N LEU A 244 16.35 -55.81 -1.24
CA LEU A 244 15.88 -56.66 -2.35
C LEU A 244 15.90 -55.82 -3.61
N GLY A 245 16.76 -56.21 -4.56
CA GLY A 245 16.75 -55.71 -5.93
C GLY A 245 15.65 -56.36 -6.73
N GLU A 246 15.12 -55.66 -7.71
CA GLU A 246 14.55 -56.21 -8.94
C GLU A 246 14.37 -55.12 -9.97
N GLU A 247 15.06 -55.33 -11.06
CA GLU A 247 14.83 -55.11 -12.49
C GLU A 247 14.00 -53.95 -12.98
N LEU A 248 14.73 -53.16 -13.78
CA LEU A 248 14.22 -52.19 -14.75
C LEU A 248 13.53 -52.86 -15.93
N THR A 249 12.34 -52.42 -16.30
CA THR A 249 11.83 -52.50 -17.67
C THR A 249 11.44 -51.12 -18.16
N GLU A 250 12.11 -50.73 -19.25
CA GLU A 250 11.77 -49.59 -20.10
C GLU A 250 10.38 -49.75 -20.69
N ASP A 251 9.57 -48.71 -20.59
CA ASP A 251 8.58 -48.38 -21.59
C ASP A 251 8.19 -46.93 -21.47
N ALA A 252 8.58 -46.09 -22.43
CA ALA A 252 8.17 -44.71 -22.58
C ALA A 252 7.00 -44.63 -23.59
N PRO A 253 5.90 -43.97 -23.32
CA PRO A 253 4.96 -43.58 -24.34
C PRO A 253 5.23 -42.16 -24.88
N GLU A 254 5.20 -42.09 -26.21
CA GLU A 254 5.29 -40.92 -27.06
C GLU A 254 4.25 -39.82 -26.71
N MET A 255 4.70 -38.58 -26.74
CA MET A 255 3.86 -37.39 -26.68
C MET A 255 3.28 -37.01 -28.03
N PRO A 256 2.01 -36.71 -28.20
CA PRO A 256 1.50 -36.11 -29.40
C PRO A 256 1.63 -34.58 -29.35
N GLY A 257 1.95 -34.06 -30.55
CA GLY A 257 2.31 -32.69 -30.81
C GLY A 257 1.19 -31.65 -30.59
N ASP A 258 1.66 -30.42 -30.34
CA ASP A 258 0.89 -29.19 -30.27
C ASP A 258 0.18 -28.84 -31.58
N PRO A 259 -1.00 -28.27 -31.53
CA PRO A 259 -1.45 -27.38 -32.59
C PRO A 259 -1.33 -25.91 -32.22
N ILE A 260 -0.70 -25.22 -33.12
CA ILE A 260 -0.62 -23.78 -33.29
C ILE A 260 -2.02 -23.14 -33.31
N TYR A 261 -2.25 -22.14 -32.42
CA TYR A 261 -2.86 -20.86 -32.75
C TYR A 261 -2.59 -19.87 -31.62
#